data_db126dfdf1c0501651619478ad4887cf
#
_entry.id   db126dfdf1c0501651619478ad4887cf
#
_cell.length_a   1.000
_cell.length_b   1.000
_cell.length_c   1.000
_cell.angle_alpha   90.00
_cell.angle_beta   90.00
_cell.angle_gamma   90.00
#
_symmetry.space_group_name_H-M   'P 1'
#
loop_
_entity.id
_entity.type
_entity.pdbx_description
1 polymer ?
#
loop_
_entity_poly.entity_id
_entity_poly.type
_entity_poly.pdbx_seq_one_letter_code
_entity_poly.pdbx_strand_id
1 'polypeptide(L)'
;MRRRVYTFDFDGTLTTRDTLLLFIRFVCGRWGLVGVLMRYAPLLVLMKLKLYPNWRVKQKVFSSCFGGMTMERFNDYCRLFAEKYRSTVLRPDGMEAVRRALDEGAVVMIVSASIDNWVRPFFNDVLPSSSGQGTLLVLGTQVEAKDGRLTGQFMGHNCYGAEKVRRISVILPAPREDCYIVAFGDSRGDREMLQYADEAHYRPFRR
;
A
#
# COMPACT_ATOMS: atom_id res chain seq x y z
N MET A 1 -4.24 7.67 -29.27
CA MET A 1 -5.00 7.90 -28.03
C MET A 1 -4.10 7.49 -26.87
N ARG A 2 -3.87 8.34 -25.84
CA ARG A 2 -3.03 8.02 -24.69
C ARG A 2 -3.61 6.86 -23.90
N ARG A 3 -2.77 5.95 -23.39
CA ARG A 3 -3.18 4.84 -22.52
C ARG A 3 -3.56 5.36 -21.14
N ARG A 4 -4.75 5.02 -20.66
CA ARG A 4 -5.21 5.42 -19.32
C ARG A 4 -4.55 4.58 -18.24
N VAL A 5 -3.99 5.25 -17.25
CA VAL A 5 -3.35 4.65 -16.06
C VAL A 5 -3.93 5.33 -14.83
N TYR A 6 -4.46 4.54 -13.89
CA TYR A 6 -4.97 5.04 -12.62
C TYR A 6 -4.04 4.58 -11.49
N THR A 7 -3.61 5.50 -10.66
CA THR A 7 -2.75 5.20 -9.51
C THR A 7 -3.45 5.60 -8.22
N PHE A 8 -3.63 4.64 -7.30
CA PHE A 8 -4.30 4.86 -6.02
C PHE A 8 -3.32 4.59 -4.88
N ASP A 9 -3.18 5.53 -3.96
CA ASP A 9 -2.65 5.20 -2.66
C ASP A 9 -3.64 4.33 -1.88
N PHE A 10 -3.16 3.57 -0.90
CA PHE A 10 -3.98 2.63 -0.16
C PHE A 10 -4.43 3.18 1.20
N ASP A 11 -3.48 3.42 2.12
CA ASP A 11 -3.78 3.81 3.50
C ASP A 11 -4.27 5.26 3.59
N GLY A 12 -5.53 5.44 4.03
CA GLY A 12 -6.14 6.77 4.12
C GLY A 12 -6.80 7.25 2.81
N THR A 13 -6.43 6.67 1.66
CA THR A 13 -7.05 6.92 0.35
C THR A 13 -8.14 5.90 0.05
N LEU A 14 -7.78 4.65 -0.23
CA LEU A 14 -8.75 3.55 -0.42
C LEU A 14 -9.25 2.98 0.90
N THR A 15 -8.51 3.19 2.00
CA THR A 15 -8.91 2.74 3.33
C THR A 15 -9.26 3.92 4.26
N THR A 16 -10.05 3.63 5.28
CA THR A 16 -10.42 4.59 6.33
C THR A 16 -9.37 4.66 7.46
N ARG A 17 -8.41 3.72 7.49
CA ARG A 17 -7.45 3.56 8.59
C ARG A 17 -6.08 3.17 8.06
N ASP A 18 -5.03 3.44 8.85
CA ASP A 18 -3.68 2.90 8.65
C ASP A 18 -3.70 1.39 8.89
N THR A 19 -3.34 0.63 7.85
CA THR A 19 -3.40 -0.84 7.89
C THR A 19 -2.21 -1.46 8.61
N LEU A 20 -1.07 -0.78 8.78
CA LEU A 20 0.08 -1.31 9.52
C LEU A 20 -0.28 -1.57 10.99
N LEU A 21 -0.83 -0.56 11.67
CA LEU A 21 -1.21 -0.69 13.09
C LEU A 21 -2.34 -1.71 13.27
N LEU A 22 -3.28 -1.72 12.33
CA LEU A 22 -4.38 -2.67 12.35
C LEU A 22 -3.89 -4.11 12.14
N PHE A 23 -2.94 -4.33 11.22
CA PHE A 23 -2.33 -5.62 10.96
C PHE A 23 -1.51 -6.13 12.15
N ILE A 24 -0.68 -5.27 12.77
CA ILE A 24 0.04 -5.63 14.00
C ILE A 24 -0.95 -6.04 15.09
N ARG A 25 -2.01 -5.27 15.29
CA ARG A 25 -3.05 -5.61 16.27
C ARG A 25 -3.75 -6.94 15.96
N PHE A 26 -3.96 -7.22 14.69
CA PHE A 26 -4.58 -8.48 14.23
C PHE A 26 -3.71 -9.70 14.55
N VAL A 27 -2.41 -9.62 14.26
CA VAL A 27 -1.48 -10.75 14.43
C VAL A 27 -0.99 -10.89 15.87
N CYS A 28 -0.59 -9.79 16.51
CA CYS A 28 0.04 -9.78 17.82
C CYS A 28 -0.94 -9.52 18.99
N GLY A 29 -2.21 -9.22 18.67
CA GLY A 29 -3.22 -8.82 19.65
C GLY A 29 -3.02 -7.38 20.16
N ARG A 30 -3.98 -6.93 20.99
CA ARG A 30 -3.94 -5.55 21.54
C ARG A 30 -2.72 -5.29 22.43
N TRP A 31 -2.36 -6.26 23.24
CA TRP A 31 -1.21 -6.13 24.16
C TRP A 31 0.12 -6.20 23.43
N GLY A 32 0.22 -7.02 22.36
CA GLY A 32 1.38 -7.04 21.49
C GLY A 32 1.59 -5.68 20.79
N LEU A 33 0.52 -5.06 20.27
CA LEU A 33 0.58 -3.72 19.72
C LEU A 33 1.05 -2.68 20.75
N VAL A 34 0.49 -2.70 21.97
CA VAL A 34 0.89 -1.78 23.06
C VAL A 34 2.36 -1.97 23.39
N GLY A 35 2.82 -3.22 23.55
CA GLY A 35 4.23 -3.52 23.84
C GLY A 35 5.19 -3.00 22.78
N VAL A 36 4.83 -3.16 21.50
CA VAL A 36 5.62 -2.64 20.37
C VAL A 36 5.64 -1.11 20.36
N LEU A 37 4.49 -0.45 20.57
CA LEU A 37 4.42 1.01 20.62
C LEU A 37 5.23 1.57 21.78
N MET A 38 5.17 0.95 22.97
CA MET A 38 5.97 1.34 24.13
C MET A 38 7.46 1.17 23.87
N ARG A 39 7.87 0.02 23.31
CA ARG A 39 9.27 -0.26 22.99
C ARG A 39 9.88 0.76 22.03
N TYR A 40 9.11 1.22 21.05
CA TYR A 40 9.58 2.16 20.03
C TYR A 40 9.10 3.60 20.25
N ALA A 41 8.49 3.91 21.41
CA ALA A 41 7.99 5.25 21.74
C ALA A 41 9.03 6.37 21.53
N PRO A 42 10.29 6.25 21.97
CA PRO A 42 11.30 7.27 21.73
C PRO A 42 11.55 7.51 20.23
N LEU A 43 11.62 6.45 19.42
CA LEU A 43 11.82 6.57 17.97
C LEU A 43 10.60 7.15 17.27
N LEU A 44 9.39 6.86 17.75
CA LEU A 44 8.15 7.45 17.23
C LEU A 44 8.09 8.97 17.51
N VAL A 45 8.58 9.40 18.67
CA VAL A 45 8.71 10.84 18.98
C VAL A 45 9.72 11.50 18.06
N LEU A 46 10.92 10.92 17.91
CA LEU A 46 11.96 11.44 17.01
C LEU A 46 11.47 11.50 15.56
N MET A 47 10.70 10.49 15.13
CA MET A 47 10.08 10.49 13.81
C MET A 47 9.08 11.64 13.64
N LYS A 48 8.22 11.90 14.62
CA LYS A 48 7.29 13.04 14.59
C LYS A 48 8.02 14.39 14.53
N LEU A 49 9.15 14.49 15.22
CA LEU A 49 10.04 15.66 15.18
C LEU A 49 10.88 15.73 13.88
N LYS A 50 10.72 14.78 12.94
CA LYS A 50 11.49 14.66 11.69
C LYS A 50 13.00 14.42 11.90
N LEU A 51 13.42 14.04 13.09
CA LEU A 51 14.82 13.73 13.45
C LEU A 51 15.19 12.28 13.14
N TYR A 52 14.23 11.42 12.84
CA TYR A 52 14.46 10.02 12.50
C TYR A 52 13.59 9.58 11.31
N PRO A 53 14.14 8.84 10.32
CA PRO A 53 13.41 8.44 9.13
C PRO A 53 12.23 7.50 9.44
N ASN A 54 11.04 7.82 8.93
CA ASN A 54 9.82 7.03 9.12
C ASN A 54 10.00 5.56 8.72
N TRP A 55 10.63 5.29 7.57
CA TRP A 55 10.81 3.93 7.07
C TRP A 55 11.66 3.06 8.02
N ARG A 56 12.65 3.63 8.73
CA ARG A 56 13.46 2.91 9.71
C ARG A 56 12.65 2.49 10.94
N VAL A 57 11.76 3.38 11.42
CA VAL A 57 10.84 3.04 12.52
C VAL A 57 9.93 1.91 12.09
N LYS A 58 9.33 2.04 10.92
CA LYS A 58 8.43 1.04 10.33
C LYS A 58 9.12 -0.32 10.20
N GLN A 59 10.35 -0.36 9.68
CA GLN A 59 11.13 -1.59 9.55
C GLN A 59 11.47 -2.21 10.91
N LYS A 60 11.88 -1.42 11.92
CA LYS A 60 12.14 -1.93 13.27
C LYS A 60 10.89 -2.52 13.92
N VAL A 61 9.75 -1.84 13.79
CA VAL A 61 8.45 -2.34 14.24
C VAL A 61 8.10 -3.64 13.51
N PHE A 62 8.22 -3.68 12.20
CA PHE A 62 7.98 -4.87 11.39
C PHE A 62 8.88 -6.03 11.82
N SER A 63 10.18 -5.79 11.95
CA SER A 63 11.17 -6.79 12.36
C SER A 63 10.83 -7.40 13.73
N SER A 64 10.42 -6.58 14.70
CA SER A 64 10.10 -7.10 16.04
C SER A 64 8.79 -7.91 16.10
N CYS A 65 7.87 -7.66 15.16
CA CYS A 65 6.59 -8.38 15.10
C CYS A 65 6.67 -9.66 14.25
N PHE A 66 7.45 -9.63 13.18
CA PHE A 66 7.37 -10.64 12.12
C PHE A 66 8.72 -11.28 11.76
N GLY A 67 9.84 -10.76 12.26
CA GLY A 67 11.17 -11.34 12.04
C GLY A 67 11.22 -12.81 12.47
N GLY A 68 11.77 -13.69 11.61
CA GLY A 68 11.84 -15.15 11.83
C GLY A 68 10.55 -15.93 11.50
N MET A 69 9.42 -15.24 11.24
CA MET A 69 8.18 -15.90 10.82
C MET A 69 8.37 -16.52 9.43
N THR A 70 7.79 -17.69 9.17
CA THR A 70 7.80 -18.26 7.81
C THR A 70 6.97 -17.38 6.87
N MET A 71 7.39 -17.27 5.61
CA MET A 71 6.68 -16.51 4.59
C MET A 71 5.26 -17.05 4.37
N GLU A 72 5.09 -18.36 4.43
CA GLU A 72 3.78 -19.01 4.33
C GLU A 72 2.83 -18.52 5.42
N ARG A 73 3.24 -18.62 6.69
CA ARG A 73 2.43 -18.15 7.82
C ARG A 73 2.13 -16.66 7.76
N PHE A 74 3.10 -15.86 7.30
CA PHE A 74 2.90 -14.42 7.12
C PHE A 74 1.84 -14.14 6.04
N ASN A 75 1.91 -14.82 4.90
CA ASN A 75 0.93 -14.70 3.82
C ASN A 75 -0.47 -15.17 4.25
N ASP A 76 -0.58 -16.22 5.07
CA ASP A 76 -1.85 -16.65 5.66
C ASP A 76 -2.47 -15.55 6.54
N TYR A 77 -1.67 -14.92 7.41
CA TYR A 77 -2.15 -13.77 8.16
C TYR A 77 -2.59 -12.60 7.26
N CYS A 78 -1.87 -12.34 6.17
CA CYS A 78 -2.24 -11.30 5.21
C CYS A 78 -3.59 -11.60 4.55
N ARG A 79 -3.84 -12.85 4.14
CA ARG A 79 -5.12 -13.29 3.57
C ARG A 79 -6.26 -13.16 4.58
N LEU A 80 -6.12 -13.73 5.77
CA LEU A 80 -7.12 -13.66 6.84
C LEU A 80 -7.41 -12.23 7.29
N PHE A 81 -6.39 -11.37 7.27
CA PHE A 81 -6.54 -9.95 7.58
C PHE A 81 -7.44 -9.24 6.55
N ALA A 82 -7.18 -9.46 5.27
CA ALA A 82 -8.00 -8.88 4.21
C ALA A 82 -9.44 -9.41 4.28
N GLU A 83 -9.64 -10.70 4.45
CA GLU A 83 -10.98 -11.31 4.63
C GLU A 83 -11.76 -10.67 5.77
N LYS A 84 -11.10 -10.48 6.92
CA LYS A 84 -11.74 -9.90 8.11
C LYS A 84 -12.07 -8.41 7.99
N TYR A 85 -11.21 -7.64 7.35
CA TYR A 85 -11.27 -6.18 7.43
C TYR A 85 -11.71 -5.50 6.12
N ARG A 86 -11.77 -6.20 5.00
CA ARG A 86 -12.13 -5.63 3.69
C ARG A 86 -13.39 -4.77 3.75
N SER A 87 -14.49 -5.32 4.26
CA SER A 87 -15.77 -4.64 4.31
C SER A 87 -15.81 -3.42 5.25
N THR A 88 -14.92 -3.37 6.24
CA THR A 88 -14.92 -2.32 7.27
C THR A 88 -13.90 -1.21 7.03
N VAL A 89 -12.82 -1.50 6.30
CA VAL A 89 -11.76 -0.52 6.08
C VAL A 89 -11.75 0.09 4.69
N LEU A 90 -12.21 -0.64 3.66
CA LEU A 90 -12.25 -0.10 2.30
C LEU A 90 -13.34 0.95 2.16
N ARG A 91 -13.02 2.05 1.48
CA ARG A 91 -13.98 3.10 1.12
C ARG A 91 -14.80 2.65 -0.10
N PRO A 92 -16.14 2.60 -0.02
CA PRO A 92 -16.97 2.17 -1.15
C PRO A 92 -16.74 2.99 -2.42
N ASP A 93 -16.69 4.33 -2.28
CA ASP A 93 -16.48 5.24 -3.41
C ASP A 93 -15.10 5.04 -4.08
N GLY A 94 -14.06 4.74 -3.26
CA GLY A 94 -12.73 4.42 -3.76
C GLY A 94 -12.71 3.11 -4.54
N MET A 95 -13.39 2.09 -4.03
CA MET A 95 -13.48 0.79 -4.70
C MET A 95 -14.34 0.86 -5.97
N GLU A 96 -15.34 1.71 -5.99
CA GLU A 96 -16.11 1.99 -7.22
C GLU A 96 -15.23 2.65 -8.29
N ALA A 97 -14.40 3.63 -7.90
CA ALA A 97 -13.45 4.26 -8.83
C ALA A 97 -12.43 3.26 -9.40
N VAL A 98 -11.93 2.32 -8.55
CA VAL A 98 -11.04 1.23 -9.00
C VAL A 98 -11.76 0.33 -10.02
N ARG A 99 -12.99 -0.11 -9.75
CA ARG A 99 -13.75 -0.97 -10.68
C ARG A 99 -14.04 -0.26 -12.00
N ARG A 100 -14.49 1.00 -11.95
CA ARG A 100 -14.75 1.81 -13.14
C ARG A 100 -13.51 1.93 -14.02
N ALA A 101 -12.34 2.20 -13.43
CA ALA A 101 -11.09 2.27 -14.17
C ALA A 101 -10.72 0.93 -14.85
N LEU A 102 -10.98 -0.21 -14.16
CA LEU A 102 -10.77 -1.53 -14.75
C LEU A 102 -11.74 -1.82 -15.89
N ASP A 103 -13.00 -1.44 -15.74
CA ASP A 103 -14.05 -1.62 -16.75
C ASP A 103 -13.78 -0.77 -18.00
N GLU A 104 -13.13 0.39 -17.85
CA GLU A 104 -12.63 1.23 -18.95
C GLU A 104 -11.41 0.60 -19.69
N GLY A 105 -10.91 -0.55 -19.24
CA GLY A 105 -9.73 -1.21 -19.80
C GLY A 105 -8.41 -0.54 -19.41
N ALA A 106 -8.39 0.28 -18.37
CA ALA A 106 -7.20 0.98 -17.92
C ALA A 106 -6.24 0.06 -17.12
N VAL A 107 -4.99 0.51 -17.00
CA VAL A 107 -4.04 -0.04 -16.02
C VAL A 107 -4.27 0.64 -14.68
N VAL A 108 -4.63 -0.13 -13.67
CA VAL A 108 -4.84 0.33 -12.29
C VAL A 108 -3.68 -0.12 -11.42
N MET A 109 -3.03 0.82 -10.74
CA MET A 109 -1.92 0.58 -9.84
C MET A 109 -2.29 1.01 -8.42
N ILE A 110 -2.26 0.09 -7.48
CA ILE A 110 -2.36 0.40 -6.05
C ILE A 110 -0.95 0.61 -5.53
N VAL A 111 -0.59 1.86 -5.21
CA VAL A 111 0.79 2.27 -4.91
C VAL A 111 0.90 2.69 -3.45
N SER A 112 1.41 1.81 -2.61
CA SER A 112 1.35 1.97 -1.16
C SER A 112 2.69 1.87 -0.46
N ALA A 113 2.89 2.70 0.56
CA ALA A 113 3.97 2.52 1.51
C ALA A 113 3.76 1.29 2.41
N SER A 114 2.58 0.69 2.44
CA SER A 114 2.30 -0.55 3.13
C SER A 114 2.93 -1.75 2.42
N ILE A 115 3.09 -2.86 3.14
CA ILE A 115 3.72 -4.07 2.59
C ILE A 115 2.74 -4.74 1.64
N ASP A 116 3.20 -5.05 0.44
CA ASP A 116 2.37 -5.56 -0.64
C ASP A 116 1.70 -6.90 -0.31
N ASN A 117 2.33 -7.75 0.50
CA ASN A 117 1.76 -9.02 0.94
C ASN A 117 0.39 -8.87 1.61
N TRP A 118 0.16 -7.85 2.47
CA TRP A 118 -1.15 -7.66 3.07
C TRP A 118 -2.07 -6.72 2.27
N VAL A 119 -1.52 -5.93 1.33
CA VAL A 119 -2.34 -5.09 0.45
C VAL A 119 -3.00 -5.91 -0.65
N ARG A 120 -2.23 -6.81 -1.32
CA ARG A 120 -2.72 -7.62 -2.45
C ARG A 120 -4.03 -8.38 -2.16
N PRO A 121 -4.19 -9.08 -1.02
CA PRO A 121 -5.41 -9.83 -0.75
C PRO A 121 -6.69 -9.01 -0.70
N PHE A 122 -6.61 -7.70 -0.45
CA PHE A 122 -7.79 -6.82 -0.51
C PHE A 122 -8.39 -6.72 -1.91
N PHE A 123 -7.63 -7.07 -2.94
CA PHE A 123 -8.00 -6.91 -4.35
C PHE A 123 -8.17 -8.24 -5.09
N ASN A 124 -8.06 -9.39 -4.41
CA ASN A 124 -8.15 -10.71 -5.06
C ASN A 124 -9.46 -10.93 -5.83
N ASP A 125 -10.57 -10.33 -5.37
CA ASP A 125 -11.89 -10.46 -6.00
C ASP A 125 -12.26 -9.22 -6.86
N VAL A 126 -11.31 -8.30 -7.02
CA VAL A 126 -11.48 -7.11 -7.87
C VAL A 126 -10.93 -7.46 -9.25
N LEU A 127 -11.67 -8.27 -9.95
CA LEU A 127 -11.41 -8.58 -11.36
C LEU A 127 -12.21 -7.59 -12.22
N PRO A 128 -11.72 -7.25 -13.43
CA PRO A 128 -12.56 -6.56 -14.40
C PRO A 128 -13.82 -7.41 -14.63
N SER A 129 -14.95 -6.76 -14.82
CA SER A 129 -16.16 -7.43 -15.30
C SER A 129 -15.83 -8.18 -16.60
N SER A 130 -16.57 -9.22 -16.92
CA SER A 130 -16.27 -10.16 -18.04
C SER A 130 -16.03 -9.50 -19.41
N SER A 131 -16.32 -8.21 -19.55
CA SER A 131 -16.06 -7.37 -20.72
C SER A 131 -14.85 -6.43 -20.55
N GLY A 132 -14.31 -6.24 -19.34
CA GLY A 132 -13.21 -5.33 -19.07
C GLY A 132 -11.85 -5.98 -19.33
N GLN A 133 -10.95 -5.27 -20.02
CA GLN A 133 -9.56 -5.69 -20.26
C GLN A 133 -8.57 -4.99 -19.33
N GLY A 134 -9.06 -4.35 -18.26
CA GLY A 134 -8.22 -3.63 -17.32
C GLY A 134 -7.29 -4.56 -16.53
N THR A 135 -6.13 -4.03 -16.14
CA THR A 135 -5.13 -4.75 -15.34
C THR A 135 -4.95 -4.07 -13.99
N LEU A 136 -5.00 -4.85 -12.90
CA LEU A 136 -4.74 -4.35 -11.55
C LEU A 136 -3.37 -4.83 -11.06
N LEU A 137 -2.55 -3.88 -10.60
CA LEU A 137 -1.22 -4.13 -10.06
C LEU A 137 -1.12 -3.54 -8.65
N VAL A 138 -0.43 -4.25 -7.75
CA VAL A 138 -0.14 -3.75 -6.40
C VAL A 138 1.36 -3.52 -6.26
N LEU A 139 1.73 -2.27 -5.98
CA LEU A 139 3.10 -1.78 -5.82
C LEU A 139 3.29 -1.32 -4.36
N GLY A 140 3.56 -2.26 -3.49
CA GLY A 140 3.79 -2.00 -2.06
C GLY A 140 5.26 -2.07 -1.66
N THR A 141 5.58 -1.74 -0.42
CA THR A 141 6.89 -2.02 0.16
C THR A 141 7.08 -3.53 0.22
N GLN A 142 8.24 -4.01 -0.22
CA GLN A 142 8.55 -5.44 -0.25
C GLN A 142 9.35 -5.85 1.00
N VAL A 143 9.15 -7.08 1.45
CA VAL A 143 9.86 -7.66 2.60
C VAL A 143 10.88 -8.68 2.13
N GLU A 144 12.00 -8.73 2.85
CA GLU A 144 13.07 -9.69 2.58
C GLU A 144 12.78 -11.00 3.31
N ALA A 145 12.98 -12.10 2.58
CA ALA A 145 12.97 -13.45 3.16
C ALA A 145 14.24 -14.20 2.78
N LYS A 146 14.75 -14.98 3.73
CA LYS A 146 15.87 -15.90 3.54
C LYS A 146 15.46 -17.26 4.09
N ASP A 147 15.75 -18.32 3.33
CA ASP A 147 15.40 -19.70 3.69
C ASP A 147 13.91 -19.86 4.08
N GLY A 148 13.01 -19.18 3.35
CA GLY A 148 11.57 -19.21 3.58
C GLY A 148 11.08 -18.45 4.82
N ARG A 149 11.97 -17.70 5.51
CA ARG A 149 11.63 -16.89 6.70
C ARG A 149 11.91 -15.41 6.48
N LEU A 150 11.03 -14.58 7.04
CA LEU A 150 11.21 -13.14 7.05
C LEU A 150 12.46 -12.74 7.84
N THR A 151 13.36 -11.97 7.22
CA THR A 151 14.54 -11.42 7.93
C THR A 151 14.16 -10.25 8.83
N GLY A 152 12.96 -9.67 8.63
CA GLY A 152 12.54 -8.43 9.27
C GLY A 152 13.02 -7.17 8.55
N GLN A 153 13.73 -7.31 7.43
CA GLN A 153 14.20 -6.21 6.60
C GLN A 153 13.23 -5.96 5.43
N PHE A 154 13.29 -4.75 4.88
CA PHE A 154 12.61 -4.45 3.62
C PHE A 154 13.56 -4.74 2.44
N MET A 155 13.01 -5.28 1.38
CA MET A 155 13.73 -5.47 0.13
C MET A 155 13.66 -4.16 -0.67
N GLY A 156 14.81 -3.45 -0.72
CA GLY A 156 14.91 -2.15 -1.38
C GLY A 156 14.28 -1.01 -0.56
N HIS A 157 13.72 -0.03 -1.27
CA HIS A 157 13.19 1.19 -0.66
C HIS A 157 11.72 1.06 -0.25
N ASN A 158 11.35 1.74 0.84
CA ASN A 158 9.95 1.93 1.22
C ASN A 158 9.21 2.70 0.10
N CYS A 159 8.07 2.20 -0.34
CA CYS A 159 7.28 2.77 -1.42
C CYS A 159 6.57 4.06 -0.99
N TYR A 160 7.35 5.14 -0.83
CA TYR A 160 6.93 6.44 -0.29
C TYR A 160 7.58 7.57 -1.08
N GLY A 161 6.85 8.65 -1.34
CA GLY A 161 7.39 9.83 -2.02
C GLY A 161 7.86 9.51 -3.44
N ALA A 162 9.07 9.92 -3.79
CA ALA A 162 9.66 9.71 -5.11
C ALA A 162 9.76 8.21 -5.51
N GLU A 163 9.84 7.31 -4.52
CA GLU A 163 9.88 5.87 -4.80
C GLU A 163 8.54 5.38 -5.41
N LYS A 164 7.40 5.98 -5.06
CA LYS A 164 6.12 5.70 -5.73
C LYS A 164 6.23 5.98 -7.23
N VAL A 165 6.74 7.15 -7.59
CA VAL A 165 6.93 7.55 -9.00
C VAL A 165 7.89 6.61 -9.72
N ARG A 166 9.03 6.28 -9.10
CA ARG A 166 10.01 5.35 -9.66
C ARG A 166 9.38 3.99 -10.00
N ARG A 167 8.54 3.45 -9.11
CA ARG A 167 7.86 2.17 -9.36
C ARG A 167 6.80 2.26 -10.44
N ILE A 168 6.03 3.34 -10.44
CA ILE A 168 5.05 3.60 -11.51
C ILE A 168 5.76 3.68 -12.86
N SER A 169 6.83 4.47 -12.98
CA SER A 169 7.53 4.70 -14.25
C SER A 169 8.12 3.44 -14.88
N VAL A 170 8.57 2.49 -14.04
CA VAL A 170 9.12 1.20 -14.52
C VAL A 170 8.04 0.28 -15.11
N ILE A 171 6.78 0.43 -14.67
CA ILE A 171 5.67 -0.49 -15.02
C ILE A 171 4.67 0.18 -15.97
N LEU A 172 4.90 1.42 -16.38
CA LEU A 172 4.02 2.05 -17.36
C LEU A 172 3.89 1.18 -18.63
N PRO A 173 2.66 1.06 -19.18
CA PRO A 173 2.41 0.21 -20.34
C PRO A 173 2.92 0.80 -21.67
N ALA A 174 3.43 2.03 -21.62
CA ALA A 174 3.97 2.81 -22.75
C ALA A 174 4.87 3.92 -22.20
N PRO A 175 5.65 4.64 -23.07
CA PRO A 175 6.35 5.85 -22.67
C PRO A 175 5.44 6.85 -21.94
N ARG A 176 6.01 7.65 -21.02
CA ARG A 176 5.22 8.56 -20.16
C ARG A 176 4.31 9.50 -20.95
N GLU A 177 4.79 10.01 -22.06
CA GLU A 177 4.09 10.91 -22.98
C GLU A 177 2.85 10.27 -23.63
N ASP A 178 2.87 8.94 -23.78
CA ASP A 178 1.76 8.15 -24.34
C ASP A 178 0.79 7.64 -23.28
N CYS A 179 1.02 7.98 -22.00
CA CYS A 179 0.14 7.67 -20.90
C CYS A 179 -0.63 8.91 -20.43
N TYR A 180 -1.90 8.72 -20.04
CA TYR A 180 -2.69 9.69 -19.27
C TYR A 180 -2.87 9.12 -17.86
N ILE A 181 -2.20 9.73 -16.91
CA ILE A 181 -2.15 9.23 -15.52
C ILE A 181 -3.09 10.04 -14.64
N VAL A 182 -4.02 9.34 -13.99
CA VAL A 182 -4.89 9.88 -12.94
C VAL A 182 -4.43 9.34 -11.59
N ALA A 183 -4.12 10.22 -10.64
CA ALA A 183 -3.59 9.82 -9.34
C ALA A 183 -4.49 10.24 -8.17
N PHE A 184 -4.64 9.32 -7.21
CA PHE A 184 -5.42 9.49 -5.99
C PHE A 184 -4.54 9.28 -4.76
N GLY A 185 -4.47 10.27 -3.87
CA GLY A 185 -3.64 10.21 -2.67
C GLY A 185 -4.18 11.10 -1.56
N ASP A 186 -3.68 10.93 -0.33
CA ASP A 186 -4.21 11.65 0.83
C ASP A 186 -3.15 12.27 1.73
N SER A 187 -1.90 11.91 1.53
CA SER A 187 -0.81 12.22 2.45
C SER A 187 0.38 12.93 1.78
N ARG A 188 1.34 13.36 2.59
CA ARG A 188 2.61 13.90 2.09
C ARG A 188 3.40 12.86 1.28
N GLY A 189 3.21 11.56 1.57
CA GLY A 189 3.87 10.46 0.85
C GLY A 189 3.41 10.28 -0.58
N ASP A 190 2.32 10.95 -0.99
CA ASP A 190 1.74 10.85 -2.31
C ASP A 190 2.04 12.07 -3.18
N ARG A 191 2.71 13.09 -2.60
CA ARG A 191 2.94 14.36 -3.26
C ARG A 191 3.58 14.21 -4.62
N GLU A 192 4.66 13.45 -4.71
CA GLU A 192 5.42 13.23 -5.95
C GLU A 192 4.59 12.43 -6.96
N MET A 193 3.81 11.44 -6.50
CA MET A 193 2.88 10.68 -7.35
C MET A 193 1.78 11.57 -7.92
N LEU A 194 1.18 12.43 -7.08
CA LEU A 194 0.17 13.40 -7.51
C LEU A 194 0.73 14.44 -8.49
N GLN A 195 1.97 14.90 -8.28
CA GLN A 195 2.66 15.83 -9.19
C GLN A 195 3.07 15.17 -10.52
N TYR A 196 3.32 13.87 -10.54
CA TYR A 196 3.69 13.11 -11.74
C TYR A 196 2.50 12.83 -12.65
N ALA A 197 1.27 12.89 -12.12
CA ALA A 197 0.04 12.63 -12.85
C ALA A 197 -0.39 13.79 -13.74
N ASP A 198 -1.16 13.50 -14.79
CA ASP A 198 -1.85 14.50 -15.62
C ASP A 198 -3.08 15.05 -14.88
N GLU A 199 -3.72 14.22 -14.05
CA GLU A 199 -4.87 14.58 -13.19
C GLU A 199 -4.65 14.05 -11.79
N ALA A 200 -4.82 14.90 -10.76
CA ALA A 200 -4.52 14.57 -9.37
C ALA A 200 -5.69 14.87 -8.43
N HIS A 201 -6.04 13.87 -7.61
CA HIS A 201 -7.11 13.96 -6.63
C HIS A 201 -6.54 13.78 -5.22
N TYR A 202 -6.52 14.87 -4.46
CA TYR A 202 -6.08 14.86 -3.06
C TYR A 202 -7.26 14.66 -2.12
N ARG A 203 -7.23 13.59 -1.31
CA ARG A 203 -8.27 13.20 -0.35
C ARG A 203 -9.67 12.99 -0.98
N PRO A 204 -9.77 12.28 -2.12
CA PRO A 204 -10.98 12.32 -2.96
C PRO A 204 -12.19 11.60 -2.36
N PHE A 205 -11.99 10.59 -1.51
CA PHE A 205 -13.04 9.69 -1.01
C PHE A 205 -13.39 9.96 0.47
N ARG A 206 -13.10 11.15 0.98
CA ARG A 206 -13.46 11.57 2.34
C ARG A 206 -14.76 12.35 2.28
N ARG A 207 -15.81 11.76 2.81
CA ARG A 207 -17.06 12.44 3.16
C ARG A 207 -17.00 12.92 4.61
#